data_96ff02134f87055e516180b9957822b1
#
_entry.id   96ff02134f87055e516180b9957822b1
#
_cell.length_a   1.000
_cell.length_b   1.000
_cell.length_c   1.000
_cell.angle_alpha   90.00
_cell.angle_beta   90.00
_cell.angle_gamma   90.00
#
_symmetry.space_group_name_H-M   'P 1'
#
loop_
_entity.id
_entity.type
_entity.pdbx_description
1 polymer ?
#
loop_
_entity_poly.entity_id
_entity_poly.type
_entity_poly.pdbx_seq_one_letter_code
_entity_poly.pdbx_strand_id
1 'polypeptide(L)'
;MMFGYATNETEEYMPLSIVLAHKLSKQLSNVRKSGRLKYLRPDGKTQVTIEYDGNTPKRIDTIVCSVQHDENISQDKIYKDIFKYVIEDIIPEGLMDDNTNVYVNPTGRFVIGGSHGDSGVTGRKIIVDTYGGCAHHGGGAFSGKDCTKVDRSAAYMARYLAKNIVALGLAEKCEVQLSYAIGIANPVSVNVNTFGTGKKDDELLAEFIYNNFDLTPSGIIDIFKLRRPIYEQVASYGHFGRTELNLPWEQLDTKKFLGILEV
;
A
#
# COMPACT_ATOMS: atom_id res chain seq x y z
N MET A 1 -4.06 -6.16 -17.08
CA MET A 1 -5.03 -6.01 -15.96
C MET A 1 -4.38 -5.18 -14.86
N MET A 2 -5.13 -4.27 -14.27
CA MET A 2 -4.70 -3.43 -13.15
C MET A 2 -5.75 -3.53 -12.05
N PHE A 3 -5.32 -3.48 -10.80
CA PHE A 3 -6.20 -3.64 -9.65
C PHE A 3 -6.05 -2.44 -8.71
N GLY A 4 -7.18 -1.99 -8.19
CA GLY A 4 -7.27 -1.06 -7.08
C GLY A 4 -8.03 -1.71 -5.94
N TYR A 5 -7.63 -1.43 -4.72
CA TYR A 5 -8.26 -1.99 -3.53
C TYR A 5 -8.42 -0.93 -2.44
N ALA A 6 -9.44 -1.08 -1.64
CA ALA A 6 -9.66 -0.32 -0.42
C ALA A 6 -10.41 -1.16 0.61
N THR A 7 -10.17 -0.86 1.87
CA THR A 7 -10.86 -1.45 3.03
C THR A 7 -11.02 -0.40 4.12
N ASN A 8 -12.03 -0.52 4.96
CA ASN A 8 -12.29 0.40 6.07
C ASN A 8 -11.48 0.09 7.34
N GLU A 9 -10.45 -0.77 7.24
CA GLU A 9 -9.61 -1.18 8.37
C GLU A 9 -8.78 -0.03 8.96
N THR A 10 -8.42 0.95 8.15
CA THR A 10 -7.59 2.09 8.54
C THR A 10 -8.14 3.39 7.96
N GLU A 11 -7.73 4.53 8.53
CA GLU A 11 -8.10 5.86 8.02
C GLU A 11 -7.60 6.11 6.59
N GLU A 12 -6.52 5.43 6.21
CA GLU A 12 -5.95 5.46 4.86
C GLU A 12 -6.78 4.65 3.85
N TYR A 13 -7.78 3.90 4.30
CA TYR A 13 -8.53 2.90 3.51
C TYR A 13 -7.63 1.82 2.90
N MET A 14 -6.66 1.35 3.69
CA MET A 14 -5.67 0.35 3.34
C MET A 14 -5.71 -0.83 4.31
N PRO A 15 -5.23 -2.02 3.89
CA PRO A 15 -5.04 -3.13 4.83
C PRO A 15 -4.09 -2.75 5.96
N LEU A 16 -4.47 -3.06 7.20
CA LEU A 16 -3.71 -2.70 8.41
C LEU A 16 -2.28 -3.25 8.39
N SER A 17 -2.11 -4.48 7.88
CA SER A 17 -0.80 -5.14 7.82
C SER A 17 0.23 -4.36 7.02
N ILE A 18 -0.13 -3.91 5.80
CA ILE A 18 0.81 -3.16 4.94
C ILE A 18 1.02 -1.73 5.44
N VAL A 19 0.00 -1.10 6.01
CA VAL A 19 0.13 0.24 6.62
C VAL A 19 1.16 0.20 7.74
N LEU A 20 1.05 -0.76 8.66
CA LEU A 20 2.00 -0.90 9.76
C LEU A 20 3.40 -1.27 9.26
N ALA A 21 3.52 -2.18 8.29
CA ALA A 21 4.81 -2.53 7.70
C ALA A 21 5.49 -1.31 7.07
N HIS A 22 4.77 -0.47 6.32
CA HIS A 22 5.31 0.78 5.75
C HIS A 22 5.70 1.79 6.84
N LYS A 23 4.86 1.98 7.85
CA LYS A 23 5.15 2.89 8.97
C LYS A 23 6.42 2.45 9.74
N LEU A 24 6.57 1.16 10.02
CA LEU A 24 7.76 0.60 10.65
C LEU A 24 9.01 0.81 9.78
N SER A 25 8.94 0.54 8.47
CA SER A 25 10.05 0.74 7.55
C SER A 25 10.46 2.22 7.45
N LYS A 26 9.49 3.14 7.43
CA LYS A 26 9.73 4.59 7.46
C LYS A 26 10.39 5.01 8.77
N GLN A 27 9.95 4.46 9.91
CA GLN A 27 10.52 4.76 11.21
C GLN A 27 11.97 4.24 11.34
N LEU A 28 12.29 3.06 10.80
CA LEU A 28 13.67 2.58 10.71
C LEU A 28 14.57 3.62 10.00
N SER A 29 14.11 4.17 8.90
CA SER A 29 14.84 5.23 8.18
C SER A 29 14.95 6.52 9.00
N ASN A 30 13.92 6.91 9.73
CA ASN A 30 13.91 8.11 10.55
C ASN A 30 14.92 8.01 11.71
N VAL A 31 14.92 6.92 12.47
CA VAL A 31 15.86 6.75 13.60
C VAL A 31 17.31 6.64 13.14
N ARG A 32 17.55 6.10 11.95
CA ARG A 32 18.88 6.07 11.32
C ARG A 32 19.30 7.46 10.86
N LYS A 33 18.48 8.16 10.06
CA LYS A 33 18.80 9.46 9.47
C LYS A 33 18.93 10.57 10.52
N SER A 34 18.14 10.51 11.60
CA SER A 34 18.27 11.44 12.73
C SER A 34 19.52 11.20 13.57
N GLY A 35 20.22 10.10 13.36
CA GLY A 35 21.39 9.72 14.16
C GLY A 35 21.07 9.17 15.54
N ARG A 36 19.78 8.88 15.84
CA ARG A 36 19.36 8.27 17.10
C ARG A 36 19.95 6.87 17.28
N LEU A 37 19.95 6.08 16.20
CA LEU A 37 20.57 4.76 16.13
C LEU A 37 21.70 4.78 15.08
N LYS A 38 22.85 5.32 15.43
CA LYS A 38 23.95 5.58 14.52
C LYS A 38 24.55 4.32 13.88
N TYR A 39 24.36 3.17 14.49
CA TYR A 39 24.86 1.88 14.02
C TYR A 39 23.97 1.25 12.92
N LEU A 40 22.76 1.77 12.69
CA LEU A 40 21.91 1.28 11.61
C LEU A 40 22.44 1.67 10.24
N ARG A 41 22.32 0.75 9.29
CA ARG A 41 22.65 0.92 7.88
C ARG A 41 21.36 0.97 7.03
N PRO A 42 21.44 1.33 5.72
CA PRO A 42 20.25 1.62 4.92
C PRO A 42 19.33 0.44 4.65
N ASP A 43 19.84 -0.79 4.62
CA ASP A 43 19.03 -1.97 4.30
C ASP A 43 18.18 -2.39 5.49
N GLY A 44 16.88 -2.56 5.24
CA GLY A 44 15.93 -3.00 6.25
C GLY A 44 14.66 -3.53 5.63
N LYS A 45 14.03 -4.48 6.32
CA LYS A 45 12.77 -5.10 5.94
C LYS A 45 11.85 -5.16 7.16
N THR A 46 10.58 -4.97 6.92
CA THR A 46 9.54 -5.09 7.95
C THR A 46 8.38 -5.93 7.43
N GLN A 47 7.84 -6.76 8.30
CA GLN A 47 6.67 -7.57 8.03
C GLN A 47 5.75 -7.54 9.25
N VAL A 48 4.44 -7.50 9.01
CA VAL A 48 3.43 -7.53 10.06
C VAL A 48 2.37 -8.56 9.69
N THR A 49 2.07 -9.45 10.61
CA THR A 49 0.99 -10.43 10.52
C THR A 49 -0.12 -10.02 11.47
N ILE A 50 -1.34 -9.91 10.96
CA ILE A 50 -2.54 -9.51 11.72
C ILE A 50 -3.45 -10.73 11.88
N GLU A 51 -3.95 -10.92 13.08
CA GLU A 51 -5.04 -11.85 13.36
C GLU A 51 -6.38 -11.16 13.13
N TYR A 52 -7.29 -11.83 12.39
CA TYR A 52 -8.61 -11.33 12.06
C TYR A 52 -9.71 -12.20 12.67
N ASP A 53 -10.84 -11.57 13.00
CA ASP A 53 -12.11 -12.23 13.21
C ASP A 53 -13.07 -11.82 12.08
N GLY A 54 -13.33 -12.74 11.15
CA GLY A 54 -13.99 -12.41 9.89
C GLY A 54 -13.19 -11.35 9.11
N ASN A 55 -13.76 -10.15 8.98
CA ASN A 55 -13.15 -9.02 8.28
C ASN A 55 -12.50 -8.00 9.22
N THR A 56 -12.58 -8.20 10.52
CA THR A 56 -12.13 -7.22 11.51
C THR A 56 -10.74 -7.57 12.05
N PRO A 57 -9.73 -6.70 11.92
CA PRO A 57 -8.42 -6.92 12.52
C PRO A 57 -8.55 -6.89 14.05
N LYS A 58 -7.96 -7.88 14.74
CA LYS A 58 -8.01 -8.00 16.20
C LYS A 58 -6.72 -7.60 16.88
N ARG A 59 -5.63 -8.22 16.49
CA ARG A 59 -4.32 -8.05 17.11
C ARG A 59 -3.20 -8.32 16.12
N ILE A 60 -2.03 -7.89 16.47
CA ILE A 60 -0.81 -8.28 15.77
C ILE A 60 -0.36 -9.64 16.31
N ASP A 61 -0.27 -10.62 15.42
CA ASP A 61 0.29 -11.92 15.74
C ASP A 61 1.83 -11.88 15.72
N THR A 62 2.41 -11.32 14.66
CA THR A 62 3.86 -11.33 14.48
C THR A 62 4.37 -10.05 13.83
N ILE A 63 5.48 -9.53 14.35
CA ILE A 63 6.29 -8.47 13.73
C ILE A 63 7.68 -9.02 13.43
N VAL A 64 8.17 -8.83 12.19
CA VAL A 64 9.55 -9.12 11.82
C VAL A 64 10.23 -7.84 11.34
N CYS A 65 11.37 -7.52 11.95
CA CYS A 65 12.25 -6.42 11.54
C CYS A 65 13.64 -6.97 11.25
N SER A 66 14.09 -6.89 10.00
CA SER A 66 15.48 -7.19 9.62
C SER A 66 16.19 -5.88 9.31
N VAL A 67 17.27 -5.57 10.02
CA VAL A 67 17.95 -4.27 9.94
C VAL A 67 19.45 -4.46 9.78
N GLN A 68 20.01 -3.86 8.76
CA GLN A 68 21.45 -3.83 8.55
C GLN A 68 22.10 -2.95 9.61
N HIS A 69 23.23 -3.39 10.17
CA HIS A 69 23.90 -2.74 11.29
C HIS A 69 25.40 -2.84 11.24
N ASP A 70 26.08 -2.02 12.03
CA ASP A 70 27.53 -2.08 12.21
C ASP A 70 27.97 -3.38 12.89
N GLU A 71 29.20 -3.78 12.60
CA GLU A 71 29.75 -5.07 13.05
C GLU A 71 29.82 -5.24 14.57
N ASN A 72 30.09 -4.16 15.29
CA ASN A 72 30.42 -4.17 16.72
C ASN A 72 29.21 -3.95 17.65
N ILE A 73 27.99 -4.25 17.19
CA ILE A 73 26.75 -4.12 17.98
C ILE A 73 26.19 -5.51 18.33
N SER A 74 25.82 -5.70 19.60
CA SER A 74 25.19 -6.94 20.04
C SER A 74 23.74 -7.05 19.57
N GLN A 75 23.28 -8.28 19.30
CA GLN A 75 21.90 -8.54 18.90
C GLN A 75 20.89 -8.10 19.99
N ASP A 76 21.23 -8.31 21.25
CA ASP A 76 20.39 -7.88 22.39
C ASP A 76 20.18 -6.34 22.39
N LYS A 77 21.23 -5.56 22.09
CA LYS A 77 21.10 -4.11 21.97
C LYS A 77 20.25 -3.71 20.76
N ILE A 78 20.46 -4.37 19.61
CA ILE A 78 19.63 -4.11 18.41
C ILE A 78 18.17 -4.39 18.72
N TYR A 79 17.86 -5.54 19.32
CA TYR A 79 16.49 -5.89 19.69
C TYR A 79 15.84 -4.83 20.58
N LYS A 80 16.48 -4.45 21.69
CA LYS A 80 15.96 -3.45 22.64
C LYS A 80 15.73 -2.08 22.00
N ASP A 81 16.69 -1.66 21.16
CA ASP A 81 16.59 -0.35 20.51
C ASP A 81 15.51 -0.33 19.41
N ILE A 82 15.40 -1.39 18.60
CA ILE A 82 14.36 -1.51 17.57
C ILE A 82 12.98 -1.63 18.22
N PHE A 83 12.84 -2.44 19.25
CA PHE A 83 11.59 -2.54 20.00
C PHE A 83 11.15 -1.17 20.51
N LYS A 84 12.03 -0.47 21.22
CA LYS A 84 11.72 0.81 21.88
C LYS A 84 11.49 1.98 20.91
N TYR A 85 12.35 2.12 19.87
CA TYR A 85 12.38 3.34 19.04
C TYR A 85 11.73 3.17 17.67
N VAL A 86 11.30 1.95 17.35
CA VAL A 86 10.65 1.67 16.06
C VAL A 86 9.29 1.02 16.30
N ILE A 87 9.22 -0.06 17.07
CA ILE A 87 7.98 -0.82 17.24
C ILE A 87 7.02 -0.08 18.17
N GLU A 88 7.43 0.26 19.37
CA GLU A 88 6.58 1.00 20.35
C GLU A 88 6.15 2.38 19.82
N ASP A 89 7.01 3.08 19.05
CA ASP A 89 6.69 4.40 18.49
C ASP A 89 5.62 4.32 17.37
N ILE A 90 5.41 3.18 16.74
CA ILE A 90 4.56 3.01 15.55
C ILE A 90 3.30 2.21 15.82
N ILE A 91 3.39 1.17 16.63
CA ILE A 91 2.26 0.27 16.86
C ILE A 91 1.25 0.92 17.81
N PRO A 92 -0.03 1.05 17.42
CA PRO A 92 -1.07 1.56 18.29
C PRO A 92 -1.24 0.71 19.55
N GLU A 93 -1.52 1.38 20.67
CA GLU A 93 -1.82 0.72 21.93
C GLU A 93 -3.00 -0.26 21.79
N GLY A 94 -2.87 -1.44 22.37
CA GLY A 94 -3.90 -2.49 22.35
C GLY A 94 -3.84 -3.43 21.14
N LEU A 95 -3.00 -3.16 20.12
CA LEU A 95 -2.82 -4.09 19.00
C LEU A 95 -1.77 -5.17 19.28
N MET A 96 -0.89 -4.99 20.27
CA MET A 96 0.06 -6.00 20.73
C MET A 96 -0.36 -6.51 22.12
N ASP A 97 -0.10 -7.77 22.37
CA ASP A 97 -0.32 -8.44 23.65
C ASP A 97 0.86 -9.39 23.98
N ASP A 98 0.76 -10.11 25.11
CA ASP A 98 1.80 -11.05 25.58
C ASP A 98 2.04 -12.22 24.61
N ASN A 99 1.12 -12.48 23.66
CA ASN A 99 1.21 -13.52 22.65
C ASN A 99 1.79 -13.01 21.34
N THR A 100 2.06 -11.70 21.20
CA THR A 100 2.63 -11.12 20.01
C THR A 100 4.10 -11.53 19.85
N ASN A 101 4.43 -12.17 18.73
CA ASN A 101 5.82 -12.55 18.43
C ASN A 101 6.57 -11.36 17.81
N VAL A 102 7.72 -11.01 18.35
CA VAL A 102 8.58 -9.96 17.79
C VAL A 102 9.96 -10.54 17.46
N TYR A 103 10.29 -10.53 16.17
CA TYR A 103 11.57 -11.02 15.67
C TYR A 103 12.39 -9.85 15.10
N VAL A 104 13.56 -9.61 15.69
CA VAL A 104 14.54 -8.63 15.18
C VAL A 104 15.80 -9.37 14.77
N ASN A 105 16.17 -9.32 13.49
CA ASN A 105 17.29 -10.06 12.92
C ASN A 105 17.30 -11.55 13.34
N PRO A 106 16.23 -12.33 13.07
CA PRO A 106 16.12 -13.70 13.56
C PRO A 106 17.23 -14.65 13.05
N THR A 107 17.88 -14.30 11.93
CA THR A 107 19.05 -15.01 11.40
C THR A 107 20.37 -14.58 12.04
N GLY A 108 20.32 -13.61 12.95
CA GLY A 108 21.49 -13.08 13.64
C GLY A 108 22.12 -11.88 12.92
N ARG A 109 23.42 -11.92 12.69
CA ARG A 109 24.21 -10.82 12.17
C ARG A 109 23.83 -10.40 10.75
N PHE A 110 23.51 -9.10 10.55
CA PHE A 110 23.19 -8.50 9.25
C PHE A 110 24.07 -7.26 8.99
N VAL A 111 25.33 -7.47 8.66
CA VAL A 111 26.32 -6.41 8.42
C VAL A 111 26.47 -6.13 6.93
N ILE A 112 26.48 -7.17 6.09
CA ILE A 112 26.54 -7.03 4.63
C ILE A 112 25.11 -6.92 4.11
N GLY A 113 24.80 -5.80 3.45
CA GLY A 113 23.47 -5.51 2.90
C GLY A 113 23.51 -4.46 1.81
N GLY A 114 22.32 -4.01 1.36
CA GLY A 114 22.18 -3.11 0.24
C GLY A 114 22.70 -3.74 -1.05
N SER A 115 23.18 -2.94 -1.99
CA SER A 115 23.66 -3.39 -3.30
C SER A 115 24.88 -4.34 -3.24
N HIS A 116 25.62 -4.34 -2.13
CA HIS A 116 26.73 -5.27 -1.91
C HIS A 116 26.26 -6.68 -1.54
N GLY A 117 25.17 -6.78 -0.77
CA GLY A 117 24.59 -8.06 -0.35
C GLY A 117 23.59 -8.63 -1.36
N ASP A 118 22.76 -7.75 -1.91
CA ASP A 118 21.70 -8.13 -2.85
C ASP A 118 21.33 -6.93 -3.74
N SER A 119 21.70 -7.01 -5.00
CA SER A 119 21.39 -5.95 -5.98
C SER A 119 19.92 -6.00 -6.36
N GLY A 120 19.15 -4.99 -5.93
CA GLY A 120 17.76 -4.82 -6.34
C GLY A 120 17.63 -4.27 -7.76
N VAL A 121 16.47 -4.51 -8.36
CA VAL A 121 16.04 -3.89 -9.62
C VAL A 121 14.66 -3.29 -9.47
N THR A 122 14.38 -2.23 -10.22
CA THR A 122 13.07 -1.58 -10.26
C THR A 122 11.98 -2.59 -10.68
N GLY A 123 10.83 -2.55 -10.00
CA GLY A 123 9.70 -3.42 -10.32
C GLY A 123 9.76 -4.84 -9.75
N ARG A 124 10.66 -5.10 -8.79
CA ARG A 124 10.77 -6.40 -8.09
C ARG A 124 10.12 -6.39 -6.70
N LYS A 125 9.40 -5.32 -6.32
CA LYS A 125 8.67 -5.19 -5.04
C LYS A 125 7.25 -4.67 -5.25
N ILE A 126 6.58 -5.14 -6.31
CA ILE A 126 5.26 -4.65 -6.75
C ILE A 126 4.15 -4.88 -5.71
N ILE A 127 4.26 -5.90 -4.88
CA ILE A 127 3.29 -6.18 -3.82
C ILE A 127 3.48 -5.22 -2.63
N VAL A 128 4.72 -4.85 -2.33
CA VAL A 128 5.04 -3.80 -1.34
C VAL A 128 4.57 -2.42 -1.83
N ASP A 129 4.68 -2.16 -3.13
CA ASP A 129 4.21 -0.91 -3.75
C ASP A 129 2.69 -0.74 -3.66
N THR A 130 1.94 -1.82 -3.47
CA THR A 130 0.48 -1.88 -3.53
C THR A 130 -0.15 -2.22 -2.18
N TYR A 131 -0.70 -3.44 -2.01
CA TYR A 131 -1.58 -3.78 -0.88
C TYR A 131 -1.03 -4.90 0.02
N GLY A 132 0.26 -5.26 -0.10
CA GLY A 132 0.88 -6.27 0.76
C GLY A 132 0.35 -7.70 0.58
N GLY A 133 -0.33 -7.99 -0.54
CA GLY A 133 -0.91 -9.28 -0.83
C GLY A 133 -2.39 -9.45 -0.45
N CYS A 134 -3.03 -8.40 0.09
CA CYS A 134 -4.47 -8.43 0.42
C CYS A 134 -5.38 -8.27 -0.81
N ALA A 135 -4.85 -7.88 -1.95
CA ALA A 135 -5.56 -7.71 -3.21
C ALA A 135 -4.82 -8.42 -4.35
N HIS A 136 -5.52 -8.65 -5.46
CA HIS A 136 -4.90 -9.13 -6.68
C HIS A 136 -3.91 -8.09 -7.23
N HIS A 137 -3.01 -8.57 -8.10
CA HIS A 137 -2.06 -7.71 -8.81
C HIS A 137 -1.92 -8.14 -10.26
N GLY A 138 -1.90 -7.17 -11.17
CA GLY A 138 -1.77 -7.43 -12.62
C GLY A 138 -0.35 -7.74 -13.09
N GLY A 139 0.65 -7.62 -12.21
CA GLY A 139 2.07 -7.87 -12.51
C GLY A 139 2.84 -6.64 -13.01
N GLY A 140 2.16 -5.52 -13.31
CA GLY A 140 2.80 -4.31 -13.80
C GLY A 140 3.48 -3.48 -12.70
N ALA A 141 4.77 -3.19 -12.85
CA ALA A 141 5.48 -2.27 -11.97
C ALA A 141 5.10 -0.81 -12.23
N PHE A 142 5.17 0.05 -11.22
CA PHE A 142 4.90 1.48 -11.34
C PHE A 142 6.17 2.29 -11.61
N SER A 143 7.13 2.24 -10.72
CA SER A 143 8.39 2.98 -10.84
C SER A 143 9.14 2.62 -12.13
N GLY A 144 9.72 3.62 -12.78
CA GLY A 144 10.37 3.49 -14.08
C GLY A 144 9.43 3.66 -15.29
N LYS A 145 8.11 3.75 -15.07
CA LYS A 145 7.11 4.02 -16.12
C LYS A 145 6.58 5.45 -15.99
N ASP A 146 6.38 6.11 -17.11
CA ASP A 146 5.64 7.37 -17.18
C ASP A 146 4.11 7.13 -17.15
N CYS A 147 3.33 8.20 -17.03
CA CYS A 147 1.88 8.13 -16.90
C CYS A 147 1.12 7.62 -18.13
N THR A 148 1.77 7.46 -19.29
CA THR A 148 1.13 6.89 -20.49
C THR A 148 0.97 5.37 -20.39
N LYS A 149 1.69 4.72 -19.46
CA LYS A 149 1.62 3.29 -19.22
C LYS A 149 0.48 3.00 -18.25
N VAL A 150 -0.54 2.30 -18.73
CA VAL A 150 -1.74 1.93 -17.95
C VAL A 150 -1.41 1.05 -16.75
N ASP A 151 -0.32 0.29 -16.75
CA ASP A 151 0.18 -0.43 -15.59
C ASP A 151 0.30 0.49 -14.37
N ARG A 152 0.65 1.75 -14.59
CA ARG A 152 0.75 2.77 -13.53
C ARG A 152 -0.53 3.58 -13.43
N SER A 153 -0.93 4.28 -14.48
CA SER A 153 -2.04 5.23 -14.45
C SER A 153 -3.38 4.57 -14.15
N ALA A 154 -3.68 3.42 -14.76
CA ALA A 154 -4.95 2.73 -14.51
C ALA A 154 -4.97 2.01 -13.13
N ALA A 155 -3.83 1.59 -12.59
CA ALA A 155 -3.76 1.10 -11.22
C ALA A 155 -4.08 2.23 -10.22
N TYR A 156 -3.62 3.45 -10.47
CA TYR A 156 -3.98 4.62 -9.67
C TYR A 156 -5.47 4.97 -9.79
N MET A 157 -6.04 4.90 -11.00
CA MET A 157 -7.47 5.09 -11.20
C MET A 157 -8.29 4.02 -10.48
N ALA A 158 -7.92 2.75 -10.58
CA ALA A 158 -8.58 1.66 -9.89
C ALA A 158 -8.55 1.85 -8.35
N ARG A 159 -7.42 2.31 -7.80
CA ARG A 159 -7.32 2.69 -6.37
C ARG A 159 -8.28 3.82 -6.01
N TYR A 160 -8.32 4.87 -6.80
CA TYR A 160 -9.23 6.00 -6.57
C TYR A 160 -10.70 5.56 -6.54
N LEU A 161 -11.10 4.71 -7.49
CA LEU A 161 -12.47 4.18 -7.58
C LEU A 161 -12.81 3.32 -6.37
N ALA A 162 -11.97 2.34 -6.03
CA ALA A 162 -12.17 1.46 -4.88
C ALA A 162 -12.24 2.25 -3.57
N LYS A 163 -11.34 3.22 -3.37
CA LYS A 163 -11.29 4.06 -2.17
C LYS A 163 -12.56 4.88 -1.98
N ASN A 164 -13.06 5.51 -3.04
CA ASN A 164 -14.27 6.32 -2.96
C ASN A 164 -15.52 5.47 -2.68
N ILE A 165 -15.63 4.25 -3.24
CA ILE A 165 -16.72 3.32 -2.94
C ILE A 165 -16.74 2.98 -1.44
N VAL A 166 -15.59 2.63 -0.86
CA VAL A 166 -15.49 2.30 0.57
C VAL A 166 -15.73 3.54 1.45
N ALA A 167 -15.16 4.69 1.08
CA ALA A 167 -15.31 5.93 1.84
C ALA A 167 -16.75 6.46 1.88
N LEU A 168 -17.56 6.18 0.85
CA LEU A 168 -19.00 6.46 0.84
C LEU A 168 -19.81 5.44 1.66
N GLY A 169 -19.16 4.44 2.25
CA GLY A 169 -19.81 3.38 3.01
C GLY A 169 -20.68 2.45 2.15
N LEU A 170 -20.41 2.38 0.84
CA LEU A 170 -21.09 1.45 -0.08
C LEU A 170 -20.61 0.01 0.09
N ALA A 171 -19.41 -0.18 0.61
CA ALA A 171 -18.85 -1.48 0.98
C ALA A 171 -17.84 -1.31 2.11
N GLU A 172 -17.54 -2.38 2.87
CA GLU A 172 -16.45 -2.40 3.85
C GLU A 172 -15.09 -2.56 3.17
N LYS A 173 -15.06 -3.28 2.05
CA LYS A 173 -13.91 -3.47 1.19
C LYS A 173 -14.33 -3.58 -0.27
N CYS A 174 -13.47 -3.12 -1.16
CA CYS A 174 -13.75 -3.09 -2.58
C CYS A 174 -12.46 -3.29 -3.37
N GLU A 175 -12.53 -4.15 -4.38
CA GLU A 175 -11.51 -4.31 -5.40
C GLU A 175 -12.09 -3.92 -6.75
N VAL A 176 -11.37 -3.08 -7.49
CA VAL A 176 -11.71 -2.67 -8.86
C VAL A 176 -10.65 -3.18 -9.81
N GLN A 177 -11.07 -3.91 -10.84
CA GLN A 177 -10.19 -4.39 -11.92
C GLN A 177 -10.47 -3.59 -13.20
N LEU A 178 -9.41 -3.11 -13.84
CA LEU A 178 -9.43 -2.51 -15.17
C LEU A 178 -8.53 -3.33 -16.10
N SER A 179 -9.04 -3.71 -17.29
CA SER A 179 -8.28 -4.47 -18.27
C SER A 179 -8.22 -3.73 -19.59
N TYR A 180 -7.03 -3.70 -20.21
CA TYR A 180 -6.82 -3.02 -21.49
C TYR A 180 -6.19 -3.98 -22.50
N ALA A 181 -6.51 -3.75 -23.79
CA ALA A 181 -5.83 -4.36 -24.91
C ALA A 181 -4.90 -3.32 -25.56
N ILE A 182 -3.70 -3.72 -25.94
CA ILE A 182 -2.75 -2.83 -26.64
C ILE A 182 -3.38 -2.33 -27.94
N GLY A 183 -3.33 -1.02 -28.15
CA GLY A 183 -3.93 -0.36 -29.34
C GLY A 183 -5.40 0.01 -29.18
N ILE A 184 -6.05 -0.31 -28.06
CA ILE A 184 -7.44 0.07 -27.75
C ILE A 184 -7.44 0.97 -26.53
N ALA A 185 -7.95 2.20 -26.67
CA ALA A 185 -7.90 3.20 -25.61
C ALA A 185 -8.88 2.89 -24.44
N ASN A 186 -10.09 2.44 -24.76
CA ASN A 186 -11.06 2.08 -23.72
C ASN A 186 -10.69 0.74 -23.05
N PRO A 187 -10.98 0.58 -21.74
CA PRO A 187 -10.82 -0.71 -21.11
C PRO A 187 -11.73 -1.75 -21.78
N VAL A 188 -11.21 -2.96 -21.95
CA VAL A 188 -12.00 -4.10 -22.49
C VAL A 188 -12.83 -4.77 -21.39
N SER A 189 -12.53 -4.48 -20.13
CA SER A 189 -13.28 -4.97 -18.97
C SER A 189 -13.12 -4.04 -17.78
N VAL A 190 -14.21 -3.81 -17.07
CA VAL A 190 -14.28 -3.21 -15.74
C VAL A 190 -15.00 -4.21 -14.84
N ASN A 191 -14.39 -4.57 -13.72
CA ASN A 191 -15.01 -5.47 -12.76
C ASN A 191 -14.86 -4.87 -11.35
N VAL A 192 -15.89 -5.05 -10.53
CA VAL A 192 -15.90 -4.67 -9.12
C VAL A 192 -16.20 -5.93 -8.29
N ASN A 193 -15.52 -6.05 -7.16
CA ASN A 193 -15.79 -7.08 -6.17
C ASN A 193 -15.79 -6.44 -4.78
N THR A 194 -16.91 -6.44 -4.12
CA THR A 194 -17.09 -5.95 -2.75
C THR A 194 -16.96 -7.06 -1.70
N PHE A 195 -16.60 -8.27 -2.12
CA PHE A 195 -16.42 -9.44 -1.25
C PHE A 195 -17.66 -9.75 -0.39
N GLY A 196 -18.84 -9.48 -0.91
CA GLY A 196 -20.12 -9.68 -0.22
C GLY A 196 -20.43 -8.62 0.85
N THR A 197 -19.65 -7.54 0.94
CA THR A 197 -19.88 -6.42 1.87
C THR A 197 -20.62 -5.24 1.23
N GLY A 198 -20.92 -5.34 -0.07
CA GLY A 198 -21.55 -4.28 -0.84
C GLY A 198 -23.00 -4.01 -0.44
N LYS A 199 -23.37 -2.75 -0.36
CA LYS A 199 -24.76 -2.29 -0.23
C LYS A 199 -25.49 -2.19 -1.57
N LYS A 200 -24.73 -2.22 -2.65
CA LYS A 200 -25.18 -2.25 -4.04
C LYS A 200 -24.56 -3.46 -4.71
N ASP A 201 -25.19 -3.91 -5.78
CA ASP A 201 -24.68 -5.01 -6.61
C ASP A 201 -23.33 -4.62 -7.26
N ASP A 202 -22.40 -5.56 -7.30
CA ASP A 202 -21.08 -5.35 -7.88
C ASP A 202 -21.14 -5.01 -9.38
N GLU A 203 -22.14 -5.58 -10.11
CA GLU A 203 -22.38 -5.26 -11.52
C GLU A 203 -22.85 -3.82 -11.72
N LEU A 204 -23.75 -3.33 -10.84
CA LEU A 204 -24.21 -1.94 -10.87
C LEU A 204 -23.05 -0.95 -10.58
N LEU A 205 -22.17 -1.30 -9.64
CA LEU A 205 -20.99 -0.52 -9.34
C LEU A 205 -20.03 -0.46 -10.56
N ALA A 206 -19.83 -1.58 -11.24
CA ALA A 206 -18.99 -1.67 -12.44
C ALA A 206 -19.58 -0.87 -13.62
N GLU A 207 -20.88 -0.97 -13.83
CA GLU A 207 -21.61 -0.21 -14.85
C GLU A 207 -21.54 1.31 -14.59
N PHE A 208 -21.76 1.72 -13.34
CA PHE A 208 -21.63 3.11 -12.94
C PHE A 208 -20.22 3.65 -13.24
N ILE A 209 -19.16 2.90 -12.87
CA ILE A 209 -17.79 3.28 -13.14
C ILE A 209 -17.57 3.45 -14.67
N TYR A 210 -18.00 2.48 -15.46
CA TYR A 210 -17.81 2.49 -16.90
C TYR A 210 -18.49 3.69 -17.59
N ASN A 211 -19.67 4.06 -17.10
CA ASN A 211 -20.48 5.11 -17.71
C ASN A 211 -20.12 6.54 -17.23
N ASN A 212 -19.49 6.69 -16.07
CA ASN A 212 -19.28 8.00 -15.46
C ASN A 212 -17.81 8.46 -15.39
N PHE A 213 -16.86 7.59 -15.75
CA PHE A 213 -15.43 7.94 -15.74
C PHE A 213 -14.79 7.71 -17.11
N ASP A 214 -14.01 8.69 -17.56
CA ASP A 214 -13.14 8.48 -18.71
C ASP A 214 -11.93 7.63 -18.28
N LEU A 215 -12.02 6.34 -18.56
CA LEU A 215 -11.01 5.35 -18.23
C LEU A 215 -9.95 5.17 -19.31
N THR A 216 -9.98 5.99 -20.37
CA THR A 216 -8.90 6.00 -21.38
C THR A 216 -7.59 6.48 -20.75
N PRO A 217 -6.42 6.07 -21.26
CA PRO A 217 -5.14 6.56 -20.75
C PRO A 217 -5.04 8.09 -20.70
N SER A 218 -5.54 8.78 -21.73
CA SER A 218 -5.60 10.25 -21.77
C SER A 218 -6.54 10.81 -20.72
N GLY A 219 -7.74 10.26 -20.57
CA GLY A 219 -8.71 10.68 -19.56
C GLY A 219 -8.17 10.57 -18.13
N ILE A 220 -7.52 9.44 -17.81
CA ILE A 220 -6.89 9.25 -16.49
C ILE A 220 -5.77 10.28 -16.26
N ILE A 221 -4.92 10.52 -17.25
CA ILE A 221 -3.84 11.51 -17.17
C ILE A 221 -4.40 12.90 -16.90
N ASP A 222 -5.48 13.27 -17.58
CA ASP A 222 -6.08 14.59 -17.47
C ASP A 222 -6.84 14.77 -16.15
N ILE A 223 -7.63 13.76 -15.73
CA ILE A 223 -8.33 13.77 -14.43
C ILE A 223 -7.35 13.96 -13.26
N PHE A 224 -6.24 13.23 -13.25
CA PHE A 224 -5.27 13.28 -12.16
C PHE A 224 -4.12 14.27 -12.40
N LYS A 225 -4.06 14.92 -13.58
CA LYS A 225 -2.96 15.81 -13.97
C LYS A 225 -1.60 15.13 -13.79
N LEU A 226 -1.46 13.91 -14.32
CA LEU A 226 -0.32 13.03 -14.05
C LEU A 226 1.01 13.47 -14.70
N ARG A 227 1.04 14.51 -15.52
CA ARG A 227 2.29 15.06 -16.10
C ARG A 227 3.08 15.97 -15.15
N ARG A 228 2.65 16.05 -13.88
CA ARG A 228 3.35 16.80 -12.82
C ARG A 228 4.49 15.97 -12.19
N PRO A 229 5.48 16.59 -11.56
CA PRO A 229 6.57 15.89 -10.87
C PRO A 229 6.11 15.40 -9.47
N ILE A 230 5.23 14.37 -9.44
CA ILE A 230 4.64 13.83 -8.20
C ILE A 230 5.14 12.42 -7.85
N TYR A 231 6.05 11.85 -8.63
CA TYR A 231 6.41 10.44 -8.53
C TYR A 231 7.55 10.13 -7.56
N GLU A 232 8.46 11.08 -7.32
CA GLU A 232 9.59 10.89 -6.41
C GLU A 232 9.12 10.56 -4.98
N GLN A 233 8.09 11.23 -4.51
CA GLN A 233 7.57 11.07 -3.16
C GLN A 233 6.92 9.70 -2.90
N VAL A 234 6.57 8.94 -3.95
CA VAL A 234 6.02 7.57 -3.85
C VAL A 234 7.02 6.48 -4.24
N ALA A 235 8.28 6.82 -4.49
CA ALA A 235 9.32 5.86 -4.82
C ALA A 235 9.70 4.94 -3.65
N SER A 236 9.25 5.25 -2.43
CA SER A 236 9.46 4.48 -1.21
C SER A 236 8.19 4.43 -0.37
N TYR A 237 8.01 3.36 0.39
CA TYR A 237 6.92 3.15 1.36
C TYR A 237 5.53 3.04 0.73
N GLY A 238 5.44 2.49 -0.49
CA GLY A 238 4.20 2.24 -1.20
C GLY A 238 3.64 3.45 -1.95
N HIS A 239 2.79 3.17 -2.92
CA HIS A 239 2.14 4.19 -3.76
C HIS A 239 0.75 4.57 -3.25
N PHE A 240 0.16 3.77 -2.36
CA PHE A 240 -1.21 3.92 -1.85
C PHE A 240 -1.24 4.15 -0.35
N GLY A 241 -2.35 4.75 0.13
CA GLY A 241 -2.54 5.05 1.54
C GLY A 241 -1.64 6.17 2.08
N ARG A 242 -1.08 6.99 1.21
CA ARG A 242 -0.14 8.06 1.55
C ARG A 242 -0.90 9.38 1.78
N THR A 243 -1.69 9.42 2.85
CA THR A 243 -2.56 10.56 3.17
C THR A 243 -1.80 11.84 3.51
N GLU A 244 -0.54 11.70 3.93
CA GLU A 244 0.37 12.84 4.15
C GLU A 244 0.84 13.52 2.86
N LEU A 245 0.57 12.90 1.71
CA LEU A 245 0.93 13.42 0.39
C LEU A 245 -0.34 13.84 -0.36
N ASN A 246 -0.27 14.95 -1.09
CA ASN A 246 -1.39 15.40 -1.91
C ASN A 246 -1.43 14.65 -3.26
N LEU A 247 -1.77 13.36 -3.21
CA LEU A 247 -1.83 12.49 -4.37
C LEU A 247 -3.25 12.46 -4.96
N PRO A 248 -3.42 12.65 -6.27
CA PRO A 248 -4.75 12.71 -6.89
C PRO A 248 -5.54 11.41 -6.76
N TRP A 249 -4.89 10.26 -6.77
CA TRP A 249 -5.55 8.95 -6.59
C TRP A 249 -5.92 8.60 -5.15
N GLU A 250 -5.51 9.42 -4.19
CA GLU A 250 -5.90 9.29 -2.78
C GLU A 250 -6.99 10.29 -2.37
N GLN A 251 -7.45 11.16 -3.28
CA GLN A 251 -8.49 12.14 -2.98
C GLN A 251 -9.87 11.48 -2.87
N LEU A 252 -10.67 11.97 -1.93
CA LEU A 252 -12.07 11.63 -1.81
C LEU A 252 -12.91 12.65 -2.60
N ASP A 253 -13.64 12.19 -3.60
CA ASP A 253 -14.50 13.00 -4.45
C ASP A 253 -15.93 12.47 -4.43
N THR A 254 -16.55 12.58 -3.26
CA THR A 254 -17.91 12.07 -3.02
C THR A 254 -18.93 12.62 -4.03
N LYS A 255 -18.73 13.85 -4.54
CA LYS A 255 -19.67 14.47 -5.50
C LYS A 255 -19.76 13.71 -6.81
N LYS A 256 -18.63 13.19 -7.32
CA LYS A 256 -18.63 12.39 -8.56
C LYS A 256 -19.30 11.03 -8.42
N PHE A 257 -19.44 10.57 -7.18
CA PHE A 257 -20.06 9.27 -6.89
C PHE A 257 -21.50 9.38 -6.37
N LEU A 258 -22.06 10.60 -6.22
CA LEU A 258 -23.43 10.76 -5.72
C LEU A 258 -24.47 10.04 -6.59
N GLY A 259 -24.31 10.03 -7.91
CA GLY A 259 -25.20 9.33 -8.83
C GLY A 259 -25.36 7.83 -8.55
N ILE A 260 -24.38 7.21 -7.87
CA ILE A 260 -24.48 5.79 -7.49
C ILE A 260 -25.43 5.56 -6.30
N LEU A 261 -25.71 6.61 -5.51
CA LEU A 261 -26.64 6.53 -4.38
C LEU A 261 -28.10 6.59 -4.85
N GLU A 262 -28.34 7.10 -6.06
CA GLU A 262 -29.66 7.30 -6.65
C GLU A 262 -30.11 6.09 -7.50
N VAL A 263 -29.19 5.22 -7.87
CA VAL A 263 -29.41 3.95 -8.58
C VAL A 263 -29.52 2.80 -7.56
#